data_5bbb46918809590f8ed7171e4604ad66
#
_entry.id   5bbb46918809590f8ed7171e4604ad66
#
_cell.length_a   1.000
_cell.length_b   1.000
_cell.length_c   1.000
_cell.angle_alpha   90.00
_cell.angle_beta   90.00
_cell.angle_gamma   90.00
#
_symmetry.space_group_name_H-M   'P 1'
#
loop_
_entity.id
_entity.type
_entity.pdbx_description
1 polymer ?
#
loop_
_entity_poly.entity_id
_entity_poly.type
_entity_poly.pdbx_seq_one_letter_code
_entity_poly.pdbx_strand_id
1 'polypeptide(L)'
;MFSLTGATKYKYIPNYKDMRGGYDKLCGVVRTLTGKMEEGIAYVFTSKDQKLVKIIRHEHNECQLFVQRFDGNMSFIRLEFDGPQPIYVLEYKYLVAMLECPVFKKIGPIKREFEEEVA
;
A
#
# COMPACT_ATOMS: atom_id res chain seq x y z
N MET A 1 6.24 -5.52 17.97
CA MET A 1 5.77 -6.15 16.73
C MET A 1 4.78 -5.23 16.02
N PHE A 2 4.93 -5.10 14.73
CA PHE A 2 4.01 -4.28 13.93
C PHE A 2 2.71 -5.05 13.72
N SER A 3 1.59 -4.48 14.12
CA SER A 3 0.28 -5.06 13.84
C SER A 3 -0.65 -4.01 13.23
N LEU A 4 -1.37 -4.41 12.20
CA LEU A 4 -2.32 -3.58 11.48
C LEU A 4 -3.71 -3.85 12.07
N THR A 5 -4.31 -2.84 12.68
CA THR A 5 -5.62 -2.96 13.33
C THR A 5 -6.55 -1.83 12.92
N GLY A 6 -7.84 -2.02 13.13
CA GLY A 6 -8.83 -0.97 12.88
C GLY A 6 -8.73 0.22 13.83
N ALA A 7 -8.01 0.08 14.95
CA ALA A 7 -7.79 1.17 15.88
C ALA A 7 -6.71 2.14 15.44
N THR A 8 -5.83 1.72 14.53
CA THR A 8 -4.78 2.56 13.98
C THR A 8 -5.36 3.50 12.92
N LYS A 9 -4.86 4.73 12.86
CA LYS A 9 -5.18 5.66 11.80
C LYS A 9 -4.17 5.50 10.67
N TYR A 10 -4.65 5.56 9.44
CA TYR A 10 -3.82 5.35 8.24
C TYR A 10 -3.89 6.56 7.33
N LYS A 11 -2.75 6.91 6.76
CA LYS A 11 -2.65 7.90 5.68
C LYS A 11 -1.98 7.25 4.48
N TYR A 12 -2.45 7.56 3.29
CA TYR A 12 -2.07 6.89 2.05
C TYR A 12 -1.32 7.83 1.12
N ILE A 13 -0.16 7.38 0.65
CA ILE A 13 0.68 8.11 -0.30
C ILE A 13 0.81 7.24 -1.55
N PRO A 14 -0.07 7.46 -2.57
CA PRO A 14 -0.11 6.59 -3.74
C PRO A 14 0.99 6.89 -4.74
N ASN A 15 1.33 5.88 -5.54
CA ASN A 15 2.19 6.01 -6.72
C ASN A 15 3.56 6.61 -6.42
N TYR A 16 4.12 6.27 -5.28
CA TYR A 16 5.44 6.78 -4.92
C TYR A 16 6.50 6.15 -5.81
N LYS A 17 7.28 6.98 -6.47
CA LYS A 17 8.22 6.50 -7.51
C LYS A 17 9.40 5.74 -6.96
N ASP A 18 9.96 6.19 -5.84
CA ASP A 18 11.16 5.58 -5.28
C ASP A 18 10.82 4.82 -4.01
N MET A 19 10.50 3.54 -4.18
CA MET A 19 10.14 2.63 -3.09
C MET A 19 11.35 1.96 -2.45
N ARG A 20 12.56 2.32 -2.86
CA ARG A 20 13.77 1.82 -2.23
C ARG A 20 14.00 2.51 -0.89
N GLY A 21 14.75 1.84 -0.04
CA GLY A 21 15.06 2.38 1.27
C GLY A 21 14.05 1.95 2.31
N GLY A 22 14.43 2.16 3.55
CA GLY A 22 13.65 1.73 4.69
C GLY A 22 12.91 2.86 5.37
N TYR A 23 12.70 2.66 6.65
CA TYR A 23 11.93 3.56 7.48
C TYR A 23 12.40 5.03 7.40
N ASP A 24 13.69 5.27 7.54
CA ASP A 24 14.21 6.65 7.62
C ASP A 24 13.92 7.45 6.35
N LYS A 25 14.10 6.82 5.21
CA LYS A 25 13.83 7.47 3.93
C LYS A 25 12.35 7.82 3.79
N LEU A 26 11.47 6.88 4.07
CA LEU A 26 10.02 7.09 3.96
C LEU A 26 9.52 8.08 5.01
N CYS A 27 10.10 8.06 6.19
CA CYS A 27 9.81 9.06 7.22
C CYS A 27 10.17 10.47 6.73
N GLY A 28 11.29 10.62 6.03
CA GLY A 28 11.66 11.89 5.40
C GLY A 28 10.64 12.38 4.39
N VAL A 29 10.06 11.46 3.61
CA VAL A 29 8.99 11.81 2.67
C VAL A 29 7.75 12.31 3.41
N VAL A 30 7.34 11.64 4.48
CA VAL A 30 6.19 12.09 5.29
C VAL A 30 6.44 13.48 5.83
N ARG A 31 7.62 13.75 6.37
CA ARG A 31 7.97 15.07 6.90
C ARG A 31 7.93 16.16 5.82
N THR A 32 8.34 15.83 4.62
CA THR A 32 8.28 16.76 3.49
C THR A 32 6.83 17.06 3.10
N LEU A 33 5.95 16.05 3.11
CA LEU A 33 4.56 16.23 2.71
C LEU A 33 3.68 16.86 3.79
N THR A 34 3.92 16.56 5.06
CA THR A 34 3.02 16.94 6.15
C THR A 34 3.65 17.84 7.21
N GLY A 35 4.96 18.02 7.17
CA GLY A 35 5.71 18.79 8.16
C GLY A 35 6.25 17.97 9.32
N LYS A 36 5.64 16.84 9.64
CA LYS A 36 6.12 15.98 10.73
C LYS A 36 5.62 14.54 10.59
N MET A 37 6.35 13.65 11.22
CA MET A 37 5.92 12.25 11.38
C MET A 37 5.10 12.13 12.66
N GLU A 38 3.79 11.97 12.54
CA GLU A 38 2.90 11.87 13.71
C GLU A 38 2.96 10.48 14.33
N GLU A 39 3.11 10.43 15.65
CA GLU A 39 3.17 9.17 16.37
C GLU A 39 1.83 8.44 16.29
N GLY A 40 1.88 7.13 16.11
CA GLY A 40 0.71 6.27 16.08
C GLY A 40 0.00 6.20 14.73
N ILE A 41 0.32 7.09 13.80
CA ILE A 41 -0.26 7.05 12.46
C ILE A 41 0.59 6.14 11.57
N ALA A 42 -0.07 5.24 10.86
CA ALA A 42 0.58 4.38 9.87
C ALA A 42 0.49 5.03 8.49
N TYR A 43 1.62 5.27 7.88
CA TYR A 43 1.71 5.88 6.55
C TYR A 43 1.94 4.79 5.51
N VAL A 44 1.03 4.68 4.55
CA VAL A 44 0.99 3.61 3.56
C VAL A 44 1.49 4.14 2.23
N PHE A 45 2.56 3.52 1.72
CA PHE A 45 3.14 3.86 0.44
C PHE A 45 2.90 2.72 -0.54
N THR A 46 2.45 3.03 -1.74
CA THR A 46 2.33 2.04 -2.82
C THR A 46 3.18 2.45 -4.01
N SER A 47 3.79 1.46 -4.64
CA SER A 47 4.53 1.68 -5.87
C SER A 47 3.58 1.98 -7.03
N LYS A 48 4.12 2.60 -8.07
CA LYS A 48 3.36 2.98 -9.26
C LYS A 48 2.75 1.76 -9.97
N ASP A 49 3.45 0.63 -9.95
CA ASP A 49 2.98 -0.61 -10.59
C ASP A 49 2.03 -1.43 -9.69
N GLN A 50 1.72 -0.94 -8.49
CA GLN A 50 0.82 -1.61 -7.53
C GLN A 50 1.31 -2.98 -7.07
N LYS A 51 2.60 -3.22 -7.10
CA LYS A 51 3.19 -4.49 -6.67
C LYS A 51 3.84 -4.46 -5.30
N LEU A 52 4.18 -3.27 -4.81
CA LEU A 52 4.90 -3.09 -3.56
C LEU A 52 4.15 -2.13 -2.66
N VAL A 53 3.92 -2.54 -1.42
CA VAL A 53 3.38 -1.68 -0.36
C VAL A 53 4.39 -1.65 0.77
N LYS A 54 4.68 -0.46 1.25
CA LYS A 54 5.46 -0.26 2.48
C LYS A 54 4.64 0.60 3.42
N ILE A 55 4.59 0.20 4.69
CA ILE A 55 3.85 0.94 5.71
C ILE A 55 4.83 1.26 6.83
N ILE A 56 4.92 2.53 7.22
CA ILE A 56 5.76 2.95 8.32
C ILE A 56 4.90 3.54 9.45
N ARG A 57 5.32 3.29 10.65
CA ARG A 57 4.70 3.86 11.85
C ARG A 57 5.75 4.05 12.93
N HIS A 58 5.65 5.15 13.64
CA HIS A 58 6.44 5.39 14.86
C HIS A 58 5.50 5.31 16.05
N GLU A 59 5.76 4.41 16.97
CA GLU A 59 4.93 4.21 18.15
C GLU A 59 5.74 3.61 19.28
N HIS A 60 5.55 4.12 20.50
CA HIS A 60 6.23 3.60 21.70
C HIS A 60 7.75 3.48 21.53
N ASN A 61 8.38 4.51 20.98
CA ASN A 61 9.82 4.54 20.70
C ASN A 61 10.30 3.49 19.70
N GLU A 62 9.39 2.92 18.93
CA GLU A 62 9.70 1.96 17.88
C GLU A 62 9.50 2.55 16.51
N CYS A 63 10.48 2.33 15.62
CA CYS A 63 10.35 2.63 14.20
C CYS A 63 9.92 1.34 13.50
N GLN A 64 8.69 1.30 12.99
CA GLN A 64 8.11 0.09 12.45
C GLN A 64 7.98 0.18 10.94
N LEU A 65 8.32 -0.91 10.24
CA LEU A 65 8.21 -1.01 8.80
C LEU A 65 7.57 -2.35 8.43
N PHE A 66 6.47 -2.26 7.69
CA PHE A 66 5.80 -3.40 7.07
C PHE A 66 6.05 -3.33 5.57
N VAL A 67 6.38 -4.48 4.96
CA VAL A 67 6.62 -4.57 3.52
C VAL A 67 5.84 -5.77 2.98
N GLN A 68 5.08 -5.54 1.91
CA GLN A 68 4.42 -6.62 1.19
C GLN A 68 4.58 -6.39 -0.31
N ARG A 69 4.89 -7.46 -1.03
CA ARG A 69 5.13 -7.41 -2.46
C ARG A 69 4.45 -8.58 -3.16
N PHE A 70 3.81 -8.30 -4.28
CA PHE A 70 3.27 -9.36 -5.14
C PHE A 70 4.21 -9.66 -6.29
N ASP A 71 4.25 -10.94 -6.66
CA ASP A 71 5.03 -11.42 -7.79
C ASP A 71 4.13 -11.72 -8.98
N GLY A 72 4.75 -11.92 -10.14
CA GLY A 72 4.06 -12.32 -11.36
C GLY A 72 3.07 -11.27 -11.83
N ASN A 73 1.86 -11.72 -12.13
CA ASN A 73 0.80 -10.87 -12.67
C ASN A 73 -0.14 -10.32 -11.60
N MET A 74 0.15 -10.59 -10.33
CA MET A 74 -0.69 -10.10 -9.24
C MET A 74 -0.27 -8.68 -8.85
N SER A 75 -1.25 -7.90 -8.40
CA SER A 75 -1.01 -6.55 -7.91
C SER A 75 -2.03 -6.19 -6.84
N PHE A 76 -1.75 -5.11 -6.11
CA PHE A 76 -2.72 -4.54 -5.18
C PHE A 76 -3.86 -3.87 -5.93
N ILE A 77 -5.06 -3.88 -5.34
CA ILE A 77 -6.18 -3.12 -5.85
C ILE A 77 -5.80 -1.64 -5.85
N ARG A 78 -6.05 -0.97 -6.97
CA ARG A 78 -5.86 0.49 -7.04
C ARG A 78 -7.03 1.17 -6.36
N LEU A 79 -6.74 1.94 -5.34
CA LEU A 79 -7.74 2.76 -4.66
C LEU A 79 -7.87 4.11 -5.37
N GLU A 80 -9.10 4.60 -5.50
CA GLU A 80 -9.38 5.91 -6.09
C GLU A 80 -9.87 6.85 -5.01
N PHE A 81 -9.39 8.10 -5.08
CA PHE A 81 -9.73 9.14 -4.13
C PHE A 81 -10.20 10.39 -4.88
N ASP A 82 -11.01 11.20 -4.20
CA ASP A 82 -11.45 12.46 -4.76
C ASP A 82 -10.33 13.47 -4.81
N GLY A 83 -10.07 14.00 -6.00
CA GLY A 83 -9.08 15.04 -6.22
C GLY A 83 -7.64 14.57 -6.15
N PRO A 84 -6.73 15.32 -6.78
CA PRO A 84 -5.31 15.00 -6.77
C PRO A 84 -4.64 15.58 -5.52
N GLN A 85 -4.34 14.74 -4.55
CA GLN A 85 -3.62 15.12 -3.34
C GLN A 85 -2.40 14.21 -3.15
N PRO A 86 -1.34 14.74 -2.52
CA PRO A 86 -0.15 13.92 -2.26
C PRO A 86 -0.34 12.91 -1.15
N ILE A 87 -1.33 13.11 -0.29
CA ILE A 87 -1.62 12.23 0.83
C ILE A 87 -3.12 12.23 1.14
N TYR A 88 -3.64 11.06 1.48
CA TYR A 88 -5.06 10.86 1.77
C TYR A 88 -5.26 10.15 3.10
N VAL A 89 -6.41 10.39 3.74
CA VAL A 89 -6.85 9.56 4.86
C VAL A 89 -7.34 8.22 4.30
N LEU A 90 -6.89 7.11 4.87
CA LEU A 90 -7.22 5.77 4.41
C LEU A 90 -7.98 5.02 5.51
N GLU A 91 -9.20 4.56 5.21
CA GLU A 91 -9.95 3.73 6.14
C GLU A 91 -9.39 2.32 6.17
N TYR A 92 -9.43 1.71 7.35
CA TYR A 92 -8.88 0.37 7.57
C TYR A 92 -9.48 -0.68 6.63
N LYS A 93 -10.78 -0.62 6.36
CA LYS A 93 -11.43 -1.58 5.46
C LYS A 93 -10.83 -1.59 4.05
N TYR A 94 -10.41 -0.43 3.57
CA TYR A 94 -9.77 -0.33 2.25
C TYR A 94 -8.34 -0.83 2.28
N LEU A 95 -7.63 -0.60 3.38
CA LEU A 95 -6.30 -1.16 3.56
C LEU A 95 -6.34 -2.69 3.55
N VAL A 96 -7.29 -3.28 4.28
CA VAL A 96 -7.47 -4.74 4.31
C VAL A 96 -7.76 -5.27 2.91
N ALA A 97 -8.68 -4.64 2.18
CA ALA A 97 -9.00 -5.05 0.82
C ALA A 97 -7.76 -4.99 -0.08
N MET A 98 -6.96 -3.93 0.05
CA MET A 98 -5.76 -3.77 -0.75
C MET A 98 -4.73 -4.87 -0.46
N LEU A 99 -4.52 -5.20 0.81
CA LEU A 99 -3.48 -6.15 1.21
C LEU A 99 -3.89 -7.62 1.03
N GLU A 100 -5.18 -7.92 1.18
CA GLU A 100 -5.66 -9.30 1.20
C GLU A 100 -6.44 -9.75 -0.03
N CYS A 101 -6.81 -8.82 -0.91
CA CYS A 101 -7.57 -9.14 -2.12
C CYS A 101 -6.77 -8.77 -3.37
N PRO A 102 -5.70 -9.51 -3.68
CA PRO A 102 -4.90 -9.19 -4.86
C PRO A 102 -5.69 -9.40 -6.14
N VAL A 103 -5.34 -8.65 -7.16
CA VAL A 103 -5.96 -8.74 -8.48
C VAL A 103 -4.90 -9.00 -9.54
N PHE A 104 -5.33 -9.57 -10.66
CA PHE A 104 -4.46 -9.69 -11.81
C PHE A 104 -4.25 -8.32 -12.42
N LYS A 105 -2.99 -7.95 -12.63
CA LYS A 105 -2.64 -6.70 -13.27
C LYS A 105 -3.18 -6.62 -14.69
N LYS A 106 -3.25 -7.77 -15.34
CA LYS A 106 -3.78 -7.89 -16.69
C LYS A 106 -4.50 -9.22 -16.82
N ILE A 107 -5.78 -9.16 -17.19
CA ILE A 107 -6.60 -10.34 -17.42
C ILE A 107 -6.85 -10.43 -18.91
N GLY A 108 -6.33 -11.42 -19.54
CA GLY A 108 -6.64 -11.68 -20.93
C GLY A 108 -5.47 -11.55 -21.88
N PRO A 109 -5.64 -12.10 -23.07
CA PRO A 109 -6.82 -12.86 -23.50
C PRO A 109 -6.96 -14.15 -22.69
N ILE A 110 -8.20 -14.52 -22.40
CA ILE A 110 -8.49 -15.77 -21.69
C ILE A 110 -8.21 -16.92 -22.65
N LYS A 111 -7.48 -17.90 -22.17
CA LYS A 111 -7.04 -19.02 -23.02
C LYS A 111 -8.20 -19.95 -23.33
N ARG A 112 -8.20 -20.45 -24.56
CA ARG A 112 -9.24 -21.36 -25.02
C ARG A 112 -9.25 -22.70 -24.30
N GLU A 113 -8.08 -23.20 -23.96
CA GLU A 113 -7.98 -24.46 -23.24
C GLU A 113 -8.72 -24.44 -21.91
N PHE A 114 -8.89 -23.27 -21.32
CA PHE A 114 -9.69 -23.14 -20.11
C PHE A 114 -11.16 -23.41 -20.39
N GLU A 115 -11.68 -22.93 -21.49
CA GLU A 115 -13.06 -23.17 -21.90
C GLU A 115 -13.29 -24.63 -22.26
N GLU A 116 -12.32 -25.28 -22.89
CA GLU A 116 -12.38 -26.67 -23.23
C GLU A 116 -12.44 -27.59 -22.01
N GLU A 117 -11.73 -27.23 -20.94
CA GLU A 117 -11.77 -27.99 -19.69
C GLU A 117 -13.12 -27.90 -19.00
N VAL A 118 -13.83 -26.82 -19.18
CA VAL A 118 -15.14 -26.60 -18.58
C VAL A 118 -16.24 -27.29 -19.37
N ALA A 119 -16.05 -27.42 -20.65
CA ALA A 119 -16.99 -28.11 -21.50
C ALA A 119 -16.90 -29.62 -21.33
#